data_8b3302396b40615a51313839a0009413
#
_entry.id   8b3302396b40615a51313839a0009413
#
_cell.length_a   1.000
_cell.length_b   1.000
_cell.length_c   1.000
_cell.angle_alpha   90.00
_cell.angle_beta   90.00
_cell.angle_gamma   90.00
#
_symmetry.space_group_name_H-M   'P 1'
#
loop_
_entity.id
_entity.type
_entity.pdbx_description
1 polymer ?
#
loop_
_entity_poly.entity_id
_entity_poly.type
_entity_poly.pdbx_seq_one_letter_code
_entity_poly.pdbx_strand_id
1 'polypeptide(L)'
;MKLSELKTRLKNKYVVRIVAGVLTIALLGSSMTAVAVQADQKKDAAVQTEQKEDSSDKKDDIEDLLQVSVSDKEIGKDENVYLISDATGSVYDTIVTDHLINKNQSATLEDQSNLTDIKNVKGSEEFSQNGEKLTWQADGADIYYQGKTDSEAPVSLKVTYYLDGNEIAPKDLAGKSGKVTIHYDYTNNSSYEETVNGNKQTVKVPFAAVTALVLDDSFSNVEVKNGKVSQNGDSNVVIGYALPGIKESLNVKDSDFIDDLELPEDFEVTADVKDFKLDTAMTIVANAGSMISMKSGDSSSLDDMIDDMLDASSKLKDGSKELSDGLDTLQKNLADYASGMNELNSKSGDLGKGVETLNTSAESISKGIQTLDKALNTKMSDTEKQAASKTASETVAKEFAN
;
A
#
# COMPACT_ATOMS: atom_id res chain seq x y z
N MET A 1 25.16 -0.41 -11.39
CA MET A 1 24.04 -1.07 -10.68
C MET A 1 23.37 -2.02 -11.67
N LYS A 2 23.32 -3.31 -11.36
CA LYS A 2 22.78 -4.32 -12.29
C LYS A 2 21.24 -4.25 -12.27
N LEU A 3 20.61 -4.46 -13.41
CA LEU A 3 19.14 -4.40 -13.57
C LEU A 3 18.41 -5.35 -12.60
N SER A 4 19.07 -6.46 -12.20
CA SER A 4 18.59 -7.39 -11.18
C SER A 4 18.53 -6.78 -9.77
N GLU A 5 19.52 -5.97 -9.39
CA GLU A 5 19.55 -5.27 -8.10
C GLU A 5 18.47 -4.17 -8.02
N LEU A 6 18.21 -3.50 -9.17
CA LEU A 6 17.13 -2.52 -9.25
C LEU A 6 15.75 -3.18 -9.12
N LYS A 7 15.55 -4.35 -9.76
CA LYS A 7 14.31 -5.14 -9.65
C LYS A 7 14.07 -5.61 -8.21
N THR A 8 15.11 -6.10 -7.52
CA THR A 8 15.00 -6.57 -6.13
C THR A 8 14.68 -5.39 -5.19
N ARG A 9 15.36 -4.24 -5.34
CA ARG A 9 15.09 -3.03 -4.54
C ARG A 9 13.69 -2.44 -4.81
N LEU A 10 13.21 -2.50 -6.05
CA LEU A 10 11.85 -2.09 -6.39
C LEU A 10 10.83 -3.07 -5.79
N LYS A 11 11.06 -4.39 -5.87
CA LYS A 11 10.19 -5.41 -5.27
C LYS A 11 10.05 -5.21 -3.75
N ASN A 12 11.15 -4.99 -3.04
CA ASN A 12 11.13 -4.75 -1.59
C ASN A 12 10.43 -3.44 -1.21
N LYS A 13 10.66 -2.34 -1.97
CA LYS A 13 9.92 -1.10 -1.75
C LYS A 13 8.42 -1.23 -2.00
N TYR A 14 8.02 -2.06 -2.97
CA TYR A 14 6.60 -2.32 -3.24
C TYR A 14 5.96 -3.17 -2.14
N VAL A 15 6.64 -4.22 -1.66
CA VAL A 15 6.14 -5.06 -0.56
C VAL A 15 5.93 -4.23 0.71
N VAL A 16 6.91 -3.41 1.11
CA VAL A 16 6.78 -2.51 2.28
C VAL A 16 5.62 -1.51 2.10
N ARG A 17 5.47 -0.92 0.92
CA ARG A 17 4.35 0.00 0.64
C ARG A 17 3.00 -0.71 0.59
N ILE A 18 2.95 -1.96 0.12
CA ILE A 18 1.75 -2.79 0.09
C ILE A 18 1.35 -3.14 1.52
N VAL A 19 2.27 -3.66 2.33
CA VAL A 19 1.99 -3.98 3.74
C VAL A 19 1.58 -2.72 4.52
N ALA A 20 2.29 -1.60 4.35
CA ALA A 20 1.91 -0.33 4.96
C ALA A 20 0.53 0.15 4.51
N GLY A 21 0.20 0.05 3.22
CA GLY A 21 -1.10 0.44 2.68
C GLY A 21 -2.25 -0.41 3.22
N VAL A 22 -2.09 -1.72 3.31
CA VAL A 22 -3.10 -2.66 3.82
C VAL A 22 -3.39 -2.41 5.29
N LEU A 23 -2.34 -2.29 6.11
CA LEU A 23 -2.50 -2.05 7.53
C LEU A 23 -3.13 -0.67 7.80
N THR A 24 -2.78 0.35 7.00
CA THR A 24 -3.42 1.67 7.11
C THR A 24 -4.90 1.61 6.77
N ILE A 25 -5.29 0.88 5.72
CA ILE A 25 -6.70 0.72 5.33
C ILE A 25 -7.47 -0.08 6.37
N ALA A 26 -6.90 -1.14 6.95
CA ALA A 26 -7.58 -1.97 7.93
C ALA A 26 -7.82 -1.24 9.27
N LEU A 27 -6.87 -0.43 9.74
CA LEU A 27 -7.04 0.35 10.97
C LEU A 27 -7.88 1.63 10.77
N LEU A 28 -7.84 2.25 9.61
CA LEU A 28 -8.79 3.31 9.23
C LEU A 28 -10.19 2.74 8.95
N GLY A 29 -10.29 1.44 8.64
CA GLY A 29 -11.53 0.74 8.32
C GLY A 29 -12.41 0.41 9.53
N SER A 30 -11.88 0.39 10.77
CA SER A 30 -12.71 0.19 11.96
C SER A 30 -13.63 1.38 12.23
N SER A 31 -13.37 2.55 11.63
CA SER A 31 -14.29 3.69 11.57
C SER A 31 -14.97 3.85 10.19
N MET A 32 -14.70 2.98 9.22
CA MET A 32 -15.32 3.02 7.90
C MET A 32 -16.60 2.18 7.86
N THR A 33 -17.68 2.69 8.39
CA THR A 33 -18.98 2.42 7.79
C THR A 33 -18.96 3.04 6.38
N ALA A 34 -18.84 2.16 5.38
CA ALA A 34 -19.22 2.37 3.99
C ALA A 34 -18.49 3.45 3.18
N VAL A 35 -17.39 3.06 2.54
CA VAL A 35 -17.32 3.31 1.11
C VAL A 35 -17.74 2.02 0.43
N ALA A 36 -19.04 1.86 0.25
CA ALA A 36 -19.61 0.89 -0.64
C ALA A 36 -19.19 1.27 -2.06
N VAL A 37 -18.24 0.52 -2.61
CA VAL A 37 -18.28 0.27 -4.04
C VAL A 37 -19.56 -0.51 -4.24
N GLN A 38 -20.57 0.14 -4.84
CA GLN A 38 -21.81 -0.50 -5.26
C GLN A 38 -21.45 -1.63 -6.22
N ALA A 39 -21.55 -2.84 -5.73
CA ALA A 39 -21.88 -4.01 -6.51
C ALA A 39 -23.03 -4.70 -5.78
N ASP A 40 -24.15 -4.40 -6.30
CA ASP A 40 -25.49 -4.93 -6.28
C ASP A 40 -25.73 -6.33 -5.66
N GLN A 41 -26.87 -6.37 -4.94
CA GLN A 41 -27.82 -7.49 -4.76
C GLN A 41 -27.83 -8.30 -3.45
N LYS A 42 -28.84 -7.91 -2.64
CA LYS A 42 -29.89 -8.75 -2.00
C LYS A 42 -29.59 -10.15 -1.50
N LYS A 43 -29.78 -10.39 -0.21
CA LYS A 43 -30.96 -11.14 0.29
C LYS A 43 -30.97 -11.28 1.83
N ASP A 44 -32.18 -11.16 2.34
CA ASP A 44 -32.64 -11.37 3.70
C ASP A 44 -32.33 -12.75 4.28
N ALA A 45 -32.01 -12.83 5.57
CA ALA A 45 -32.63 -13.81 6.47
C ALA A 45 -32.36 -13.45 7.94
N ALA A 46 -33.44 -13.26 8.67
CA ALA A 46 -33.48 -13.16 10.12
C ALA A 46 -33.20 -14.55 10.74
N VAL A 47 -32.41 -14.60 11.81
CA VAL A 47 -32.43 -15.69 12.78
C VAL A 47 -32.43 -15.12 14.19
N GLN A 48 -33.32 -15.70 14.97
CA GLN A 48 -33.76 -15.32 16.28
C GLN A 48 -32.73 -15.61 17.37
N THR A 49 -32.77 -14.75 18.36
CA THR A 49 -32.16 -14.78 19.68
C THR A 49 -32.65 -15.97 20.51
N GLU A 50 -31.73 -16.68 21.15
CA GLU A 50 -32.04 -17.38 22.42
C GLU A 50 -31.12 -16.86 23.52
N GLN A 51 -31.75 -16.30 24.55
CA GLN A 51 -31.14 -15.86 25.78
C GLN A 51 -30.69 -17.03 26.65
N LYS A 52 -29.51 -16.93 27.24
CA LYS A 52 -29.19 -17.58 28.50
C LYS A 52 -28.64 -16.54 29.46
N GLU A 53 -29.37 -16.37 30.55
CA GLU A 53 -29.03 -15.51 31.68
C GLU A 53 -27.97 -16.13 32.57
N ASP A 54 -27.25 -15.24 33.24
CA ASP A 54 -26.62 -15.35 34.55
C ASP A 54 -25.09 -15.40 34.62
N SER A 55 -24.50 -14.18 34.54
CA SER A 55 -23.26 -13.81 35.23
C SER A 55 -23.02 -12.26 35.17
N SER A 56 -24.06 -11.46 35.44
CA SER A 56 -24.09 -10.01 35.14
C SER A 56 -23.28 -9.10 36.07
N ASP A 57 -23.01 -9.49 37.32
CA ASP A 57 -22.52 -8.55 38.34
C ASP A 57 -20.99 -8.31 38.34
N LYS A 58 -20.19 -9.17 37.68
CA LYS A 58 -18.73 -8.96 37.57
C LYS A 58 -18.28 -8.41 36.22
N LYS A 59 -19.16 -8.46 35.22
CA LYS A 59 -18.91 -7.94 33.89
C LYS A 59 -18.97 -6.42 33.84
N ASP A 60 -19.93 -5.84 34.59
CA ASP A 60 -20.14 -4.40 34.63
C ASP A 60 -18.96 -3.64 35.29
N ASP A 61 -18.28 -4.25 36.30
CA ASP A 61 -17.11 -3.66 36.94
C ASP A 61 -15.88 -3.58 36.03
N ILE A 62 -15.77 -4.45 35.03
CA ILE A 62 -14.67 -4.46 34.05
C ILE A 62 -14.96 -3.54 32.89
N GLU A 63 -16.21 -3.42 32.46
CA GLU A 63 -16.64 -2.43 31.48
C GLU A 63 -16.37 -1.00 31.97
N ASP A 64 -16.60 -0.72 33.27
CA ASP A 64 -16.28 0.57 33.88
C ASP A 64 -14.77 0.84 33.98
N LEU A 65 -13.96 -0.20 34.17
CA LEU A 65 -12.48 -0.11 34.19
C LEU A 65 -11.87 0.07 32.80
N LEU A 66 -12.50 -0.50 31.78
CA LEU A 66 -12.07 -0.41 30.38
C LEU A 66 -12.74 0.75 29.62
N GLN A 67 -13.82 1.31 30.16
CA GLN A 67 -14.35 2.61 29.72
C GLN A 67 -13.38 3.72 30.17
N VAL A 68 -12.23 3.78 29.55
CA VAL A 68 -11.53 5.05 29.41
C VAL A 68 -12.51 5.95 28.69
N SER A 69 -13.15 6.83 29.45
CA SER A 69 -14.07 7.84 28.94
C SER A 69 -13.35 8.58 27.82
N VAL A 70 -13.60 8.17 26.59
CA VAL A 70 -13.47 9.06 25.45
C VAL A 70 -14.44 10.17 25.78
N SER A 71 -13.94 11.24 26.40
CA SER A 71 -14.77 12.37 26.74
C SER A 71 -15.49 12.79 25.46
N ASP A 72 -16.80 13.03 25.54
CA ASP A 72 -17.65 13.62 24.50
C ASP A 72 -17.18 15.03 24.09
N LYS A 73 -15.88 15.18 23.84
CA LYS A 73 -15.34 16.41 23.28
C LYS A 73 -15.72 16.48 21.81
N GLU A 74 -16.05 17.68 21.37
CA GLU A 74 -16.55 18.03 20.04
C GLU A 74 -15.63 17.60 18.89
N ILE A 75 -14.36 17.30 19.18
CA ILE A 75 -13.36 16.79 18.24
C ILE A 75 -12.74 15.54 18.85
N GLY A 76 -12.87 14.41 18.15
CA GLY A 76 -12.14 13.18 18.46
C GLY A 76 -10.83 13.11 17.65
N LYS A 77 -9.81 12.52 18.21
CA LYS A 77 -8.57 12.22 17.53
C LYS A 77 -8.19 10.77 17.80
N ASP A 78 -7.97 10.00 16.74
CA ASP A 78 -7.38 8.67 16.80
C ASP A 78 -5.96 8.74 16.25
N GLU A 79 -5.02 8.15 16.96
CA GLU A 79 -3.61 8.12 16.59
C GLU A 79 -3.12 6.67 16.50
N ASN A 80 -2.39 6.36 15.42
CA ASN A 80 -1.72 5.09 15.23
C ASN A 80 -0.23 5.32 14.97
N VAL A 81 0.62 4.54 15.62
CA VAL A 81 2.07 4.60 15.47
C VAL A 81 2.57 3.38 14.73
N TYR A 82 3.25 3.59 13.62
CA TYR A 82 3.83 2.55 12.78
C TYR A 82 5.33 2.47 13.03
N LEU A 83 5.78 1.34 13.53
CA LEU A 83 7.19 1.05 13.78
C LEU A 83 7.71 0.15 12.66
N ILE A 84 8.63 0.65 11.86
CA ILE A 84 9.27 -0.12 10.79
C ILE A 84 10.62 -0.59 11.30
N SER A 85 10.78 -1.90 11.47
CA SER A 85 11.98 -2.52 12.02
C SER A 85 12.65 -3.45 11.02
N ASP A 86 13.96 -3.61 11.19
CA ASP A 86 14.72 -4.63 10.49
C ASP A 86 14.59 -6.01 11.18
N ALA A 87 15.24 -7.02 10.64
CA ALA A 87 15.27 -8.37 11.21
C ALA A 87 15.83 -8.43 12.64
N THR A 88 16.57 -7.43 13.11
CA THR A 88 17.07 -7.40 14.48
C THR A 88 16.07 -6.87 15.50
N GLY A 89 14.93 -6.37 15.01
CA GLY A 89 13.94 -5.65 15.80
C GLY A 89 14.30 -4.16 16.00
N SER A 90 15.37 -3.68 15.37
CA SER A 90 15.74 -2.27 15.43
C SER A 90 14.79 -1.44 14.58
N VAL A 91 14.06 -0.53 15.23
CA VAL A 91 13.16 0.41 14.53
C VAL A 91 14.01 1.48 13.86
N TYR A 92 13.84 1.63 12.55
CA TYR A 92 14.58 2.62 11.75
C TYR A 92 13.70 3.71 11.13
N ASP A 93 12.38 3.56 11.18
CA ASP A 93 11.43 4.60 10.76
C ASP A 93 10.17 4.49 11.63
N THR A 94 9.70 5.64 12.11
CA THR A 94 8.46 5.75 12.89
C THR A 94 7.54 6.74 12.20
N ILE A 95 6.39 6.23 11.78
CA ILE A 95 5.34 7.02 11.13
C ILE A 95 4.14 7.07 12.07
N VAL A 96 3.59 8.26 12.26
CA VAL A 96 2.36 8.44 13.01
C VAL A 96 1.26 8.86 12.05
N THR A 97 0.09 8.27 12.19
CA THR A 97 -1.10 8.68 11.46
C THR A 97 -2.16 9.16 12.45
N ASP A 98 -2.72 10.31 12.13
CA ASP A 98 -3.76 10.94 12.91
C ASP A 98 -5.06 11.01 12.10
N HIS A 99 -6.17 10.66 12.74
CA HIS A 99 -7.51 10.85 12.24
C HIS A 99 -8.22 11.87 13.13
N LEU A 100 -8.50 13.05 12.59
CA LEU A 100 -9.31 14.07 13.26
C LEU A 100 -10.77 13.91 12.83
N ILE A 101 -11.63 13.54 13.78
CA ILE A 101 -13.05 13.28 13.55
C ILE A 101 -13.82 14.60 13.64
N ASN A 102 -14.40 15.06 12.54
CA ASN A 102 -15.14 16.32 12.45
C ASN A 102 -16.64 16.14 12.70
N LYS A 103 -17.02 15.72 13.90
CA LYS A 103 -18.43 15.48 14.27
C LYS A 103 -19.34 16.68 14.02
N ASN A 104 -18.82 17.90 14.15
CA ASN A 104 -19.59 19.15 14.04
C ASN A 104 -19.55 19.75 12.62
N GLN A 105 -18.94 19.09 11.68
CA GLN A 105 -18.76 19.59 10.32
C GLN A 105 -18.17 21.01 10.28
N SER A 106 -17.19 21.26 11.15
CA SER A 106 -16.51 22.55 11.25
C SER A 106 -15.73 22.83 9.97
N ALA A 107 -15.68 24.11 9.57
CA ALA A 107 -14.90 24.53 8.41
C ALA A 107 -13.38 24.37 8.66
N THR A 108 -12.96 24.52 9.91
CA THR A 108 -11.57 24.36 10.31
C THR A 108 -11.45 23.41 11.50
N LEU A 109 -10.36 22.62 11.53
CA LEU A 109 -9.96 21.80 12.67
C LEU A 109 -8.58 22.24 13.17
N GLU A 110 -8.45 22.37 14.48
CA GLU A 110 -7.18 22.66 15.13
C GLU A 110 -6.63 21.40 15.77
N ASP A 111 -5.33 21.19 15.66
CA ASP A 111 -4.61 20.08 16.29
C ASP A 111 -3.24 20.54 16.79
N GLN A 112 -2.65 19.75 17.68
CA GLN A 112 -1.26 19.89 18.11
C GLN A 112 -0.49 18.65 17.70
N SER A 113 0.63 18.86 16.99
CA SER A 113 1.46 17.78 16.48
C SER A 113 2.93 18.19 16.46
N ASN A 114 3.79 17.35 17.01
CA ASN A 114 5.25 17.48 16.93
C ASN A 114 5.83 16.71 15.74
N LEU A 115 4.98 16.21 14.84
CA LEU A 115 5.39 15.45 13.68
C LEU A 115 6.09 16.33 12.64
N THR A 116 6.98 15.71 11.90
CA THR A 116 7.65 16.28 10.72
C THR A 116 7.12 15.63 9.44
N ASP A 117 7.37 16.23 8.29
CA ASP A 117 6.94 15.73 6.97
C ASP A 117 5.42 15.41 6.90
N ILE A 118 4.62 16.27 7.53
CA ILE A 118 3.16 16.10 7.62
C ILE A 118 2.53 16.12 6.23
N LYS A 119 1.66 15.14 5.96
CA LYS A 119 0.92 14.99 4.69
C LYS A 119 -0.50 14.54 4.96
N ASN A 120 -1.46 15.17 4.29
CA ASN A 120 -2.81 14.62 4.16
C ASN A 120 -2.74 13.30 3.36
N VAL A 121 -3.29 12.22 3.90
CA VAL A 121 -3.26 10.88 3.28
C VAL A 121 -4.61 10.45 2.68
N LYS A 122 -5.67 11.25 2.96
CA LYS A 122 -6.99 10.96 2.44
C LYS A 122 -7.75 12.28 2.22
N GLY A 123 -7.69 12.79 1.02
CA GLY A 123 -8.32 14.05 0.66
C GLY A 123 -7.32 15.05 0.10
N SER A 124 -7.76 16.30 -0.03
CA SER A 124 -6.96 17.40 -0.57
C SER A 124 -6.96 18.63 0.34
N GLU A 125 -7.46 18.48 1.57
CA GLU A 125 -7.55 19.54 2.56
C GLU A 125 -6.15 20.04 2.89
N GLU A 126 -5.97 21.35 2.86
CA GLU A 126 -4.72 22.03 3.17
C GLU A 126 -4.65 22.40 4.65
N PHE A 127 -3.45 22.55 5.17
CA PHE A 127 -3.22 23.02 6.53
C PHE A 127 -2.20 24.14 6.59
N SER A 128 -2.24 24.91 7.66
CA SER A 128 -1.19 25.82 8.08
C SER A 128 -0.59 25.34 9.39
N GLN A 129 0.73 25.50 9.54
CA GLN A 129 1.45 25.11 10.74
C GLN A 129 2.16 26.28 11.38
N ASN A 130 2.02 26.42 12.70
CA ASN A 130 2.73 27.40 13.50
C ASN A 130 3.30 26.71 14.75
N GLY A 131 4.57 26.33 14.69
CA GLY A 131 5.19 25.45 15.69
C GLY A 131 4.51 24.07 15.66
N GLU A 132 3.99 23.65 16.82
CA GLU A 132 3.25 22.38 16.94
C GLU A 132 1.75 22.51 16.63
N LYS A 133 1.26 23.75 16.46
CA LYS A 133 -0.17 23.97 16.17
C LYS A 133 -0.42 23.82 14.67
N LEU A 134 -1.35 22.93 14.33
CA LEU A 134 -1.89 22.72 12.98
C LEU A 134 -3.28 23.33 12.90
N THR A 135 -3.61 23.95 11.78
CA THR A 135 -4.96 24.41 11.46
C THR A 135 -5.31 23.91 10.06
N TRP A 136 -6.23 22.95 10.00
CA TRP A 136 -6.71 22.31 8.78
C TRP A 136 -7.92 23.04 8.23
N GLN A 137 -7.99 23.22 6.91
CA GLN A 137 -9.17 23.68 6.19
C GLN A 137 -10.05 22.46 5.88
N ALA A 138 -10.84 22.04 6.87
CA ALA A 138 -11.55 20.76 6.85
C ALA A 138 -12.84 20.80 6.02
N ASP A 139 -13.47 21.99 5.88
CA ASP A 139 -14.72 22.20 5.13
C ASP A 139 -15.82 21.17 5.46
N GLY A 140 -15.88 20.73 6.72
CA GLY A 140 -16.82 19.73 7.22
C GLY A 140 -16.35 18.27 7.12
N ALA A 141 -15.22 17.99 6.47
CA ALA A 141 -14.66 16.65 6.35
C ALA A 141 -13.82 16.26 7.57
N ASP A 142 -13.68 14.94 7.78
CA ASP A 142 -12.64 14.39 8.65
C ASP A 142 -11.28 14.58 8.00
N ILE A 143 -10.23 14.75 8.81
CA ILE A 143 -8.85 14.88 8.34
C ILE A 143 -8.06 13.63 8.70
N TYR A 144 -7.35 13.09 7.71
CA TYR A 144 -6.42 11.98 7.88
C TYR A 144 -5.04 12.44 7.44
N TYR A 145 -4.11 12.55 8.37
CA TYR A 145 -2.76 12.94 8.03
C TYR A 145 -1.72 12.00 8.63
N GLN A 146 -0.54 12.01 8.07
CA GLN A 146 0.61 11.28 8.59
C GLN A 146 1.81 12.20 8.71
N GLY A 147 2.73 11.84 9.59
CA GLY A 147 4.03 12.47 9.73
C GLY A 147 5.05 11.50 10.30
N LYS A 148 6.26 11.97 10.49
CA LYS A 148 7.37 11.23 11.11
C LYS A 148 7.69 11.80 12.46
N THR A 149 8.20 10.94 13.36
CA THR A 149 8.69 11.34 14.67
C THR A 149 9.95 10.57 15.03
N ASP A 150 10.85 11.23 15.75
CA ASP A 150 11.99 10.62 16.43
C ASP A 150 11.72 10.40 17.94
N SER A 151 10.50 10.69 18.40
CA SER A 151 10.08 10.46 19.77
C SER A 151 10.04 8.95 20.09
N GLU A 152 10.25 8.61 21.35
CA GLU A 152 10.14 7.23 21.83
C GLU A 152 8.70 6.72 21.61
N ALA A 153 8.60 5.51 21.04
CA ALA A 153 7.31 4.91 20.77
C ALA A 153 6.58 4.52 22.08
N PRO A 154 5.23 4.59 22.09
CA PRO A 154 4.44 4.22 23.27
C PRO A 154 4.59 2.74 23.65
N VAL A 155 4.91 1.89 22.67
CA VAL A 155 5.24 0.49 22.85
C VAL A 155 6.57 0.20 22.18
N SER A 156 7.49 -0.40 22.90
CA SER A 156 8.75 -0.90 22.36
C SER A 156 8.65 -2.41 22.09
N LEU A 157 9.43 -2.88 21.12
CA LEU A 157 9.47 -4.28 20.73
C LEU A 157 10.90 -4.84 20.89
N LYS A 158 10.98 -6.13 21.23
CA LYS A 158 12.22 -6.91 21.23
C LYS A 158 11.98 -8.18 20.43
N VAL A 159 12.90 -8.52 19.53
CA VAL A 159 12.83 -9.74 18.74
C VAL A 159 13.92 -10.70 19.15
N THR A 160 13.55 -11.94 19.44
CA THR A 160 14.46 -13.03 19.80
C THR A 160 14.29 -14.18 18.81
N TYR A 161 15.40 -14.75 18.37
CA TYR A 161 15.42 -15.83 17.39
C TYR A 161 15.93 -17.12 18.01
N TYR A 162 15.32 -18.23 17.56
CA TYR A 162 15.79 -19.57 17.89
C TYR A 162 15.97 -20.39 16.61
N LEU A 163 17.05 -21.15 16.54
CA LEU A 163 17.29 -22.16 15.50
C LEU A 163 17.36 -23.53 16.16
N ASP A 164 16.46 -24.44 15.75
CA ASP A 164 16.32 -25.78 16.32
C ASP A 164 16.21 -25.76 17.87
N GLY A 165 15.47 -24.75 18.39
CA GLY A 165 15.24 -24.54 19.83
C GLY A 165 16.37 -23.85 20.60
N ASN A 166 17.46 -23.48 19.95
CA ASN A 166 18.57 -22.74 20.57
C ASN A 166 18.55 -21.28 20.18
N GLU A 167 18.68 -20.39 21.15
CA GLU A 167 18.73 -18.94 20.88
C GLU A 167 19.94 -18.61 19.97
N ILE A 168 19.71 -17.74 19.00
CA ILE A 168 20.71 -17.36 18.02
C ILE A 168 20.58 -15.87 17.67
N ALA A 169 21.70 -15.17 17.53
CA ALA A 169 21.68 -13.79 17.08
C ALA A 169 21.22 -13.68 15.61
N PRO A 170 20.44 -12.64 15.24
CA PRO A 170 19.93 -12.48 13.86
C PRO A 170 21.01 -12.54 12.78
N LYS A 171 22.16 -11.90 13.05
CA LYS A 171 23.33 -11.90 12.13
C LYS A 171 23.92 -13.30 11.87
N ASP A 172 23.81 -14.19 12.87
CA ASP A 172 24.34 -15.55 12.82
C ASP A 172 23.31 -16.53 12.25
N LEU A 173 22.00 -16.15 12.24
CA LEU A 173 20.90 -16.90 11.64
C LEU A 173 20.81 -16.67 10.13
N ALA A 174 21.22 -15.51 9.62
CA ALA A 174 21.14 -15.19 8.20
C ALA A 174 21.80 -16.28 7.33
N GLY A 175 21.08 -16.79 6.34
CA GLY A 175 21.53 -17.85 5.42
C GLY A 175 21.48 -19.27 6.01
N LYS A 176 21.07 -19.46 7.28
CA LYS A 176 20.93 -20.79 7.87
C LYS A 176 19.59 -21.43 7.52
N SER A 177 19.56 -22.74 7.66
CA SER A 177 18.35 -23.56 7.43
C SER A 177 18.10 -24.40 8.68
N GLY A 178 16.81 -24.62 9.00
CA GLY A 178 16.37 -25.39 10.15
C GLY A 178 14.98 -24.92 10.61
N LYS A 179 14.55 -25.40 11.77
CA LYS A 179 13.34 -24.92 12.41
C LYS A 179 13.63 -23.60 13.12
N VAL A 180 13.08 -22.50 12.60
CA VAL A 180 13.28 -21.16 13.14
C VAL A 180 12.04 -20.74 13.92
N THR A 181 12.27 -20.19 15.11
CA THR A 181 11.24 -19.49 15.90
C THR A 181 11.63 -18.03 16.02
N ILE A 182 10.69 -17.14 15.74
CA ILE A 182 10.81 -15.68 15.87
C ILE A 182 9.83 -15.26 16.96
N HIS A 183 10.35 -14.75 18.05
CA HIS A 183 9.56 -14.34 19.19
C HIS A 183 9.60 -12.82 19.34
N TYR A 184 8.44 -12.20 19.40
CA TYR A 184 8.23 -10.76 19.57
C TYR A 184 7.68 -10.48 20.96
N ASP A 185 8.47 -9.81 21.79
CA ASP A 185 8.09 -9.29 23.10
C ASP A 185 7.75 -7.80 22.96
N TYR A 186 6.67 -7.35 23.60
CA TYR A 186 6.26 -5.95 23.59
C TYR A 186 6.27 -5.39 25.01
N THR A 187 6.75 -4.16 25.15
CA THR A 187 6.75 -3.42 26.40
C THR A 187 5.98 -2.12 26.23
N ASN A 188 4.95 -1.93 27.03
CA ASN A 188 4.18 -0.70 27.09
C ASN A 188 4.93 0.33 27.94
N ASN A 189 5.37 1.42 27.29
CA ASN A 189 6.14 2.50 27.92
C ASN A 189 5.25 3.61 28.51
N SER A 190 3.94 3.58 28.24
CA SER A 190 3.01 4.65 28.60
C SER A 190 2.13 4.27 29.78
N SER A 191 2.07 5.14 30.76
CA SER A 191 1.22 4.97 31.95
C SER A 191 0.72 6.30 32.49
N TYR A 192 -0.37 6.27 33.23
CA TYR A 192 -0.94 7.41 33.93
C TYR A 192 -1.39 7.00 35.34
N GLU A 193 -1.61 8.00 36.20
CA GLU A 193 -2.19 7.76 37.52
C GLU A 193 -3.70 7.90 37.48
N GLU A 194 -4.41 6.87 37.94
CA GLU A 194 -5.87 6.86 38.04
C GLU A 194 -6.29 6.54 39.50
N THR A 195 -7.46 7.02 39.91
CA THR A 195 -8.01 6.73 41.24
C THR A 195 -9.09 5.66 41.12
N VAL A 196 -8.72 4.43 41.42
CA VAL A 196 -9.63 3.28 41.37
C VAL A 196 -10.04 2.92 42.82
N ASN A 197 -11.32 2.92 43.08
CA ASN A 197 -11.87 2.63 44.45
C ASN A 197 -11.22 3.47 45.57
N GLY A 198 -10.92 4.75 45.28
CA GLY A 198 -10.34 5.69 46.25
C GLY A 198 -8.81 5.53 46.45
N ASN A 199 -8.14 4.63 45.76
CA ASN A 199 -6.70 4.43 45.79
C ASN A 199 -6.08 4.88 44.46
N LYS A 200 -4.96 5.65 44.56
CA LYS A 200 -4.16 5.96 43.39
C LYS A 200 -3.45 4.73 42.88
N GLN A 201 -3.58 4.44 41.60
CA GLN A 201 -2.93 3.36 40.91
C GLN A 201 -2.24 3.88 39.64
N THR A 202 -1.10 3.31 39.30
CA THR A 202 -0.49 3.51 37.97
C THR A 202 -1.14 2.52 37.01
N VAL A 203 -1.72 3.01 35.95
CA VAL A 203 -2.41 2.22 34.93
C VAL A 203 -1.68 2.41 33.61
N LYS A 204 -1.47 1.34 32.87
CA LYS A 204 -0.92 1.41 31.51
C LYS A 204 -1.98 1.94 30.55
N VAL A 205 -1.57 2.80 29.63
CA VAL A 205 -2.45 3.18 28.52
C VAL A 205 -2.75 1.92 27.69
N PRO A 206 -4.03 1.59 27.43
CA PRO A 206 -4.35 0.35 26.73
C PRO A 206 -3.94 0.45 25.25
N PHE A 207 -2.84 -0.19 24.88
CA PHE A 207 -2.40 -0.32 23.49
C PHE A 207 -2.53 -1.75 22.99
N ALA A 208 -2.88 -1.86 21.70
CA ALA A 208 -2.71 -3.07 20.91
C ALA A 208 -1.48 -2.88 20.00
N ALA A 209 -0.60 -3.86 19.98
CA ALA A 209 0.49 -3.96 19.02
C ALA A 209 0.17 -5.06 18.02
N VAL A 210 0.11 -4.70 16.74
CA VAL A 210 -0.16 -5.64 15.64
C VAL A 210 1.03 -5.65 14.71
N THR A 211 1.69 -6.80 14.57
CA THR A 211 2.89 -6.94 13.73
C THR A 211 2.59 -7.77 12.49
N ALA A 212 2.98 -7.25 11.35
CA ALA A 212 2.90 -7.93 10.07
C ALA A 212 4.29 -8.30 9.54
N LEU A 213 4.39 -9.55 9.07
CA LEU A 213 5.56 -10.11 8.40
C LEU A 213 5.15 -10.66 7.04
N VAL A 214 6.01 -10.48 6.05
CA VAL A 214 5.90 -11.18 4.77
C VAL A 214 7.07 -12.14 4.65
N LEU A 215 6.75 -13.43 4.69
CA LEU A 215 7.69 -14.52 4.58
C LEU A 215 7.63 -15.07 3.15
N ASP A 216 8.77 -15.19 2.49
CA ASP A 216 8.87 -15.71 1.13
C ASP A 216 8.76 -17.25 1.09
N ASP A 217 8.97 -17.86 -0.06
CA ASP A 217 8.91 -19.31 -0.31
C ASP A 217 10.01 -20.10 0.39
N SER A 218 10.99 -19.45 1.01
CA SER A 218 11.98 -20.10 1.86
C SER A 218 11.41 -20.58 3.19
N PHE A 219 10.23 -20.07 3.59
CA PHE A 219 9.51 -20.43 4.80
C PHE A 219 8.36 -21.40 4.49
N SER A 220 8.34 -22.53 5.16
CA SER A 220 7.31 -23.58 5.06
C SER A 220 6.84 -24.02 6.45
N ASN A 221 5.66 -24.66 6.53
CA ASN A 221 5.06 -25.09 7.79
C ASN A 221 4.99 -23.97 8.82
N VAL A 222 4.49 -22.79 8.39
CA VAL A 222 4.42 -21.61 9.25
C VAL A 222 3.29 -21.78 10.27
N GLU A 223 3.65 -21.72 11.54
CA GLU A 223 2.73 -21.76 12.69
C GLU A 223 2.85 -20.42 13.44
N VAL A 224 1.75 -19.90 13.94
CA VAL A 224 1.70 -18.61 14.62
C VAL A 224 0.96 -18.77 15.95
N LYS A 225 1.58 -18.31 17.04
CA LYS A 225 0.95 -18.15 18.35
C LYS A 225 0.58 -16.68 18.53
N ASN A 226 -0.65 -16.40 18.97
CA ASN A 226 -1.22 -15.06 19.13
C ASN A 226 -1.22 -14.30 17.80
N GLY A 227 -1.75 -14.92 16.77
CA GLY A 227 -1.84 -14.36 15.43
C GLY A 227 -2.37 -15.35 14.41
N LYS A 228 -2.35 -14.92 13.16
CA LYS A 228 -2.82 -15.70 12.01
C LYS A 228 -1.82 -15.67 10.86
N VAL A 229 -1.85 -16.69 10.03
CA VAL A 229 -1.09 -16.77 8.78
C VAL A 229 -2.03 -16.97 7.60
N SER A 230 -1.83 -16.20 6.55
CA SER A 230 -2.48 -16.40 5.26
C SER A 230 -1.45 -16.77 4.20
N GLN A 231 -1.64 -17.91 3.57
CA GLN A 231 -0.80 -18.32 2.45
C GLN A 231 -1.30 -17.68 1.17
N ASN A 232 -0.44 -16.93 0.50
CA ASN A 232 -0.79 -16.19 -0.70
C ASN A 232 0.23 -16.41 -1.82
N GLY A 233 0.04 -17.48 -2.59
CA GLY A 233 0.96 -17.91 -3.64
C GLY A 233 2.30 -18.33 -3.06
N ASP A 234 3.39 -17.63 -3.47
CA ASP A 234 4.76 -17.92 -3.06
C ASP A 234 5.19 -17.20 -1.77
N SER A 235 4.23 -16.65 -1.01
CA SER A 235 4.52 -15.90 0.22
C SER A 235 3.50 -16.22 1.31
N ASN A 236 3.91 -16.16 2.56
CA ASN A 236 3.03 -16.20 3.72
C ASN A 236 2.96 -14.79 4.31
N VAL A 237 1.77 -14.27 4.52
CA VAL A 237 1.53 -13.07 5.31
C VAL A 237 1.16 -13.51 6.72
N VAL A 238 1.99 -13.12 7.68
CA VAL A 238 1.76 -13.39 9.10
C VAL A 238 1.33 -12.10 9.77
N ILE A 239 0.29 -12.16 10.57
CA ILE A 239 -0.16 -11.07 11.42
C ILE A 239 -0.23 -11.60 12.84
N GLY A 240 0.62 -11.05 13.73
CA GLY A 240 0.62 -11.32 15.15
C GLY A 240 0.11 -10.11 15.92
N TYR A 241 -0.42 -10.33 17.12
CA TYR A 241 -0.90 -9.25 17.98
C TYR A 241 -0.54 -9.46 19.45
N ALA A 242 -0.46 -8.35 20.17
CA ALA A 242 -0.26 -8.33 21.60
C ALA A 242 -0.98 -7.13 22.24
N LEU A 243 -1.29 -7.26 23.53
CA LEU A 243 -1.97 -6.28 24.36
C LEU A 243 -1.10 -5.96 25.59
N PRO A 244 0.08 -5.34 25.40
CA PRO A 244 1.10 -5.23 26.43
C PRO A 244 0.66 -4.35 27.61
N GLY A 245 0.81 -4.87 28.82
CA GLY A 245 0.53 -4.15 30.08
C GLY A 245 -0.95 -4.05 30.45
N ILE A 246 -1.87 -4.62 29.67
CA ILE A 246 -3.30 -4.62 30.04
C ILE A 246 -3.54 -5.50 31.25
N LYS A 247 -2.95 -6.69 31.32
CA LYS A 247 -3.04 -7.58 32.50
C LYS A 247 -2.53 -6.89 33.77
N GLU A 248 -1.40 -6.18 33.67
CA GLU A 248 -0.83 -5.40 34.77
C GLU A 248 -1.79 -4.32 35.29
N SER A 249 -2.47 -3.63 34.37
CA SER A 249 -3.41 -2.54 34.66
C SER A 249 -4.67 -3.02 35.34
N LEU A 250 -5.16 -4.19 35.02
CA LEU A 250 -6.35 -4.78 35.62
C LEU A 250 -6.13 -5.09 37.11
N ASN A 251 -4.85 -5.23 37.59
CA ASN A 251 -4.43 -5.43 38.98
C ASN A 251 -5.30 -6.45 39.76
N VAL A 252 -5.88 -7.43 39.05
CA VAL A 252 -6.73 -8.46 39.63
C VAL A 252 -5.80 -9.58 40.10
N LYS A 253 -5.44 -9.53 41.37
CA LYS A 253 -4.72 -10.63 42.01
C LYS A 253 -5.71 -11.78 42.25
N ASP A 254 -5.38 -12.95 41.75
CA ASP A 254 -6.07 -14.21 42.01
C ASP A 254 -7.53 -14.31 41.53
N SER A 255 -7.81 -14.07 40.27
CA SER A 255 -9.08 -14.57 39.71
C SER A 255 -8.81 -15.47 38.51
N ASP A 256 -9.34 -16.69 38.56
CA ASP A 256 -9.42 -17.63 37.44
C ASP A 256 -9.97 -16.97 36.15
N PHE A 257 -10.66 -15.84 36.33
CA PHE A 257 -11.26 -15.04 35.25
C PHE A 257 -10.21 -14.34 34.35
N ILE A 258 -9.05 -13.91 34.88
CA ILE A 258 -8.01 -13.26 34.07
C ILE A 258 -7.24 -14.26 33.22
N ASP A 259 -7.10 -15.48 33.74
CA ASP A 259 -6.47 -16.57 32.99
C ASP A 259 -7.33 -17.02 31.81
N ASP A 260 -8.64 -16.80 31.88
CA ASP A 260 -9.60 -17.04 30.78
C ASP A 260 -9.64 -15.88 29.77
N LEU A 261 -9.05 -14.70 30.08
CA LEU A 261 -8.92 -13.61 29.11
C LEU A 261 -7.68 -13.81 28.26
N GLU A 262 -7.88 -14.03 26.99
CA GLU A 262 -6.80 -14.08 26.00
C GLU A 262 -6.21 -12.68 25.76
N LEU A 263 -5.34 -12.23 26.68
CA LEU A 263 -4.61 -10.96 26.60
C LEU A 263 -3.11 -11.23 26.39
N PRO A 264 -2.69 -11.56 25.16
CA PRO A 264 -1.29 -11.87 24.90
C PRO A 264 -0.40 -10.63 25.02
N GLU A 265 0.80 -10.80 25.55
CA GLU A 265 1.82 -9.75 25.64
C GLU A 265 2.98 -9.98 24.67
N ASP A 266 2.96 -11.13 23.98
CA ASP A 266 3.93 -11.59 22.98
C ASP A 266 3.22 -12.20 21.78
N PHE A 267 3.95 -12.33 20.68
CA PHE A 267 3.55 -13.23 19.60
C PHE A 267 4.74 -14.01 19.06
N GLU A 268 4.49 -15.19 18.51
CA GLU A 268 5.55 -16.08 18.04
C GLU A 268 5.22 -16.68 16.67
N VAL A 269 6.24 -16.75 15.83
CA VAL A 269 6.18 -17.43 14.52
C VAL A 269 7.19 -18.56 14.52
N THR A 270 6.73 -19.77 14.18
CA THR A 270 7.62 -20.92 13.98
C THR A 270 7.48 -21.43 12.55
N ALA A 271 8.59 -21.73 11.88
CA ALA A 271 8.61 -22.23 10.53
C ALA A 271 9.83 -23.11 10.24
N ASP A 272 9.70 -24.00 9.26
CA ASP A 272 10.84 -24.66 8.63
C ASP A 272 11.40 -23.75 7.54
N VAL A 273 12.67 -23.35 7.66
CA VAL A 273 13.29 -22.32 6.81
C VAL A 273 14.49 -22.87 6.05
N LYS A 274 14.62 -22.43 4.80
CA LYS A 274 15.79 -22.66 3.95
C LYS A 274 16.42 -21.32 3.57
N ASP A 275 17.73 -21.13 3.93
CA ASP A 275 18.45 -19.87 3.63
C ASP A 275 17.74 -18.65 4.26
N PHE A 276 17.62 -18.62 5.59
CA PHE A 276 16.89 -17.62 6.35
C PHE A 276 17.19 -16.19 5.90
N LYS A 277 16.15 -15.47 5.53
CA LYS A 277 16.15 -14.03 5.22
C LYS A 277 14.85 -13.41 5.70
N LEU A 278 14.97 -12.36 6.48
CA LEU A 278 13.85 -11.52 6.88
C LEU A 278 14.26 -10.07 6.65
N ASP A 279 13.54 -9.35 5.81
CA ASP A 279 13.94 -7.99 5.42
C ASP A 279 13.39 -6.93 6.39
N THR A 280 12.08 -6.94 6.61
CA THR A 280 11.39 -5.86 7.34
C THR A 280 10.17 -6.42 8.04
N ALA A 281 9.94 -5.98 9.27
CA ALA A 281 8.70 -6.13 9.99
C ALA A 281 8.05 -4.76 10.19
N MET A 282 6.72 -4.73 10.22
CA MET A 282 5.98 -3.54 10.57
C MET A 282 5.06 -3.82 11.73
N THR A 283 5.19 -3.03 12.79
CA THR A 283 4.31 -3.07 13.95
C THR A 283 3.48 -1.80 14.00
N ILE A 284 2.19 -1.95 14.17
CA ILE A 284 1.26 -0.86 14.43
C ILE A 284 0.91 -0.88 15.90
N VAL A 285 1.00 0.27 16.53
CA VAL A 285 0.55 0.50 17.88
C VAL A 285 -0.66 1.42 17.82
N ALA A 286 -1.79 0.92 18.28
CA ALA A 286 -3.06 1.64 18.31
C ALA A 286 -3.67 1.61 19.72
N ASN A 287 -4.56 2.56 20.02
CA ASN A 287 -5.29 2.55 21.29
C ASN A 287 -6.29 1.38 21.29
N ALA A 288 -6.09 0.43 22.21
CA ALA A 288 -6.97 -0.72 22.36
C ALA A 288 -8.32 -0.39 23.02
N GLY A 289 -8.46 0.77 23.65
CA GLY A 289 -9.70 1.19 24.30
C GLY A 289 -10.89 1.26 23.34
N SER A 290 -10.67 1.68 22.11
CA SER A 290 -11.69 1.65 21.04
C SER A 290 -12.01 0.25 20.54
N MET A 291 -11.07 -0.70 20.67
CA MET A 291 -11.22 -2.10 20.25
C MET A 291 -11.89 -2.94 21.34
N ILE A 292 -11.64 -2.64 22.60
CA ILE A 292 -12.17 -3.38 23.75
C ILE A 292 -13.60 -2.91 24.11
N SER A 293 -13.95 -1.65 23.87
CA SER A 293 -15.29 -1.13 24.10
C SER A 293 -16.34 -1.58 23.06
N MET A 294 -15.91 -2.32 22.01
CA MET A 294 -16.84 -2.98 21.10
C MET A 294 -17.36 -4.27 21.70
N LYS A 295 -18.39 -4.18 22.55
CA LYS A 295 -19.19 -5.28 23.12
C LYS A 295 -18.45 -6.32 23.97
N SER A 296 -18.53 -6.08 25.27
CA SER A 296 -18.49 -7.10 26.36
C SER A 296 -18.03 -8.51 25.94
N GLY A 297 -16.78 -8.81 26.13
CA GLY A 297 -16.29 -10.16 26.38
C GLY A 297 -16.16 -11.10 25.18
N ASP A 298 -16.08 -10.57 23.96
CA ASP A 298 -15.87 -11.39 22.77
C ASP A 298 -14.53 -11.01 22.12
N SER A 299 -13.55 -11.90 22.17
CA SER A 299 -12.28 -11.80 21.44
C SER A 299 -12.48 -11.85 19.92
N SER A 300 -13.69 -12.13 19.44
CA SER A 300 -14.04 -12.19 18.03
C SER A 300 -13.75 -10.86 17.30
N SER A 301 -13.83 -9.70 17.96
CA SER A 301 -13.61 -8.42 17.31
C SER A 301 -12.16 -8.21 16.84
N LEU A 302 -11.17 -8.72 17.58
CA LEU A 302 -9.77 -8.66 17.18
C LEU A 302 -9.46 -9.70 16.09
N ASP A 303 -10.04 -10.89 16.22
CA ASP A 303 -9.95 -11.95 15.22
C ASP A 303 -10.59 -11.54 13.90
N ASP A 304 -11.77 -10.94 13.93
CA ASP A 304 -12.46 -10.40 12.75
C ASP A 304 -11.63 -9.28 12.09
N MET A 305 -11.03 -8.38 12.88
CA MET A 305 -10.13 -7.34 12.37
C MET A 305 -8.90 -7.94 11.69
N ILE A 306 -8.30 -8.99 12.25
CA ILE A 306 -7.15 -9.65 11.64
C ILE A 306 -7.56 -10.35 10.34
N ASP A 307 -8.73 -10.97 10.29
CA ASP A 307 -9.25 -11.61 9.07
C ASP A 307 -9.52 -10.56 7.98
N ASP A 308 -10.12 -9.42 8.32
CA ASP A 308 -10.29 -8.28 7.40
C ASP A 308 -8.96 -7.75 6.88
N MET A 309 -7.92 -7.68 7.73
CA MET A 309 -6.57 -7.27 7.33
C MET A 309 -5.95 -8.27 6.36
N LEU A 310 -6.09 -9.57 6.61
CA LEU A 310 -5.58 -10.62 5.72
C LEU A 310 -6.30 -10.59 4.36
N ASP A 311 -7.62 -10.40 4.36
CA ASP A 311 -8.41 -10.29 3.14
C ASP A 311 -8.06 -9.03 2.34
N ALA A 312 -7.91 -7.89 3.00
CA ALA A 312 -7.43 -6.65 2.39
C ALA A 312 -6.02 -6.80 1.80
N SER A 313 -5.12 -7.51 2.51
CA SER A 313 -3.77 -7.83 2.01
C SER A 313 -3.82 -8.66 0.73
N SER A 314 -4.70 -9.67 0.68
CA SER A 314 -4.89 -10.50 -0.51
C SER A 314 -5.41 -9.68 -1.69
N LYS A 315 -6.46 -8.88 -1.48
CA LYS A 315 -7.04 -8.00 -2.51
C LYS A 315 -6.03 -6.99 -3.06
N LEU A 316 -5.19 -6.41 -2.19
CA LEU A 316 -4.16 -5.47 -2.63
C LEU A 316 -3.06 -6.15 -3.45
N LYS A 317 -2.67 -7.39 -3.08
CA LYS A 317 -1.73 -8.17 -3.89
C LYS A 317 -2.29 -8.43 -5.27
N ASP A 318 -3.56 -8.85 -5.37
CA ASP A 318 -4.22 -9.12 -6.65
C ASP A 318 -4.31 -7.85 -7.49
N GLY A 319 -4.75 -6.72 -6.92
CA GLY A 319 -4.77 -5.42 -7.59
C GLY A 319 -3.36 -4.93 -8.00
N SER A 320 -2.34 -5.18 -7.18
CA SER A 320 -0.95 -4.86 -7.51
C SER A 320 -0.43 -5.70 -8.68
N LYS A 321 -0.84 -6.97 -8.74
CA LYS A 321 -0.52 -7.86 -9.87
C LYS A 321 -1.22 -7.39 -11.14
N GLU A 322 -2.50 -7.07 -11.08
CA GLU A 322 -3.25 -6.52 -12.23
C GLU A 322 -2.63 -5.22 -12.74
N LEU A 323 -2.19 -4.33 -11.83
CA LEU A 323 -1.46 -3.12 -12.20
C LEU A 323 -0.14 -3.42 -12.89
N SER A 324 0.62 -4.42 -12.40
CA SER A 324 1.87 -4.87 -13.01
C SER A 324 1.64 -5.41 -14.42
N ASP A 325 0.65 -6.27 -14.60
CA ASP A 325 0.28 -6.86 -15.89
C ASP A 325 -0.23 -5.76 -16.86
N GLY A 326 -0.96 -4.77 -16.34
CA GLY A 326 -1.38 -3.59 -17.09
C GLY A 326 -0.21 -2.71 -17.56
N LEU A 327 0.80 -2.51 -16.70
CA LEU A 327 2.01 -1.78 -17.05
C LEU A 327 2.85 -2.52 -18.10
N ASP A 328 2.97 -3.84 -18.01
CA ASP A 328 3.65 -4.66 -19.02
C ASP A 328 2.93 -4.56 -20.38
N THR A 329 1.61 -4.58 -20.37
CA THR A 329 0.78 -4.38 -21.56
C THR A 329 0.97 -2.98 -22.16
N LEU A 330 0.99 -1.95 -21.31
CA LEU A 330 1.24 -0.57 -21.75
C LEU A 330 2.64 -0.42 -22.36
N GLN A 331 3.66 -1.03 -21.75
CA GLN A 331 5.03 -1.02 -22.25
C GLN A 331 5.10 -1.66 -23.64
N LYS A 332 4.41 -2.79 -23.85
CA LYS A 332 4.35 -3.46 -25.15
C LYS A 332 3.64 -2.57 -26.20
N ASN A 333 2.51 -2.00 -25.87
CA ASN A 333 1.78 -1.11 -26.77
C ASN A 333 2.59 0.13 -27.13
N LEU A 334 3.38 0.69 -26.20
CA LEU A 334 4.29 1.80 -26.50
C LEU A 334 5.42 1.40 -27.45
N ALA A 335 5.95 0.18 -27.30
CA ALA A 335 6.94 -0.33 -28.25
C ALA A 335 6.37 -0.53 -29.65
N ASP A 336 5.15 -1.06 -29.74
CA ASP A 336 4.43 -1.23 -31.01
C ASP A 336 4.11 0.12 -31.67
N TYR A 337 3.68 1.11 -30.86
CA TYR A 337 3.47 2.49 -31.31
C TYR A 337 4.76 3.12 -31.84
N ALA A 338 5.87 2.99 -31.11
CA ALA A 338 7.17 3.50 -31.56
C ALA A 338 7.62 2.86 -32.89
N SER A 339 7.38 1.56 -33.05
CA SER A 339 7.66 0.83 -34.29
C SER A 339 6.79 1.34 -35.45
N GLY A 340 5.51 1.54 -35.21
CA GLY A 340 4.58 2.12 -36.20
C GLY A 340 4.97 3.54 -36.60
N MET A 341 5.40 4.38 -35.67
CA MET A 341 5.91 5.72 -35.95
C MET A 341 7.18 5.71 -36.79
N ASN A 342 8.10 4.76 -36.56
CA ASN A 342 9.30 4.58 -37.38
C ASN A 342 8.95 4.14 -38.81
N GLU A 343 7.98 3.24 -38.97
CA GLU A 343 7.50 2.81 -40.30
C GLU A 343 6.82 3.99 -41.03
N LEU A 344 5.99 4.76 -40.34
CA LEU A 344 5.35 5.96 -40.93
C LEU A 344 6.41 6.98 -41.37
N ASN A 345 7.44 7.21 -40.56
CA ASN A 345 8.53 8.12 -40.94
C ASN A 345 9.29 7.62 -42.17
N SER A 346 9.56 6.32 -42.25
CA SER A 346 10.18 5.70 -43.44
C SER A 346 9.34 5.89 -44.69
N LYS A 347 8.04 5.58 -44.61
CA LYS A 347 7.12 5.74 -45.73
C LYS A 347 6.92 7.21 -46.16
N SER A 348 6.96 8.14 -45.21
CA SER A 348 6.97 9.56 -45.46
C SER A 348 8.21 10.00 -46.26
N GLY A 349 9.37 9.43 -45.91
CA GLY A 349 10.62 9.63 -46.66
C GLY A 349 10.53 9.10 -48.11
N ASP A 350 9.91 7.93 -48.27
CA ASP A 350 9.73 7.33 -49.62
C ASP A 350 8.73 8.16 -50.46
N LEU A 351 7.68 8.69 -49.85
CA LEU A 351 6.76 9.63 -50.53
C LEU A 351 7.51 10.90 -50.97
N GLY A 352 8.39 11.44 -50.13
CA GLY A 352 9.22 12.59 -50.51
C GLY A 352 10.09 12.33 -51.73
N LYS A 353 10.74 11.15 -51.79
CA LYS A 353 11.51 10.72 -53.00
C LYS A 353 10.62 10.55 -54.25
N GLY A 354 9.41 10.01 -54.03
CA GLY A 354 8.44 9.87 -55.11
C GLY A 354 8.03 11.23 -55.70
N VAL A 355 7.79 12.23 -54.86
CA VAL A 355 7.47 13.61 -55.27
C VAL A 355 8.65 14.26 -56.01
N GLU A 356 9.89 14.04 -55.56
CA GLU A 356 11.08 14.54 -56.23
C GLU A 356 11.25 13.92 -57.63
N THR A 357 11.04 12.59 -57.74
CA THR A 357 11.03 11.90 -59.03
C THR A 357 9.97 12.44 -59.97
N LEU A 358 8.75 12.67 -59.45
CA LEU A 358 7.67 13.25 -60.24
C LEU A 358 8.02 14.66 -60.74
N ASN A 359 8.62 15.49 -59.89
CA ASN A 359 9.08 16.84 -60.25
C ASN A 359 10.14 16.80 -61.36
N THR A 360 11.11 15.91 -61.23
CA THR A 360 12.17 15.71 -62.28
C THR A 360 11.56 15.27 -63.60
N SER A 361 10.58 14.36 -63.57
CA SER A 361 9.88 13.90 -64.76
C SER A 361 9.05 15.03 -65.39
N ALA A 362 8.38 15.86 -64.58
CA ALA A 362 7.66 17.04 -65.07
C ALA A 362 8.59 18.07 -65.73
N GLU A 363 9.77 18.31 -65.16
CA GLU A 363 10.79 19.15 -65.77
C GLU A 363 11.26 18.60 -67.15
N SER A 364 11.46 17.29 -67.24
CA SER A 364 11.88 16.62 -68.46
C SER A 364 10.80 16.76 -69.54
N ILE A 365 9.52 16.59 -69.19
CA ILE A 365 8.37 16.83 -70.08
C ILE A 365 8.35 18.29 -70.54
N SER A 366 8.53 19.23 -69.63
CA SER A 366 8.54 20.66 -69.96
C SER A 366 9.65 21.02 -70.91
N LYS A 367 10.86 20.47 -70.74
CA LYS A 367 11.98 20.62 -71.69
C LYS A 367 11.66 19.98 -73.04
N GLY A 368 11.02 18.80 -73.05
CA GLY A 368 10.56 18.15 -74.27
C GLY A 368 9.58 18.99 -75.06
N ILE A 369 8.57 19.59 -74.37
CA ILE A 369 7.61 20.51 -74.98
C ILE A 369 8.30 21.75 -75.55
N GLN A 370 9.25 22.33 -74.81
CA GLN A 370 9.99 23.53 -75.32
C GLN A 370 10.83 23.18 -76.55
N THR A 371 11.38 21.96 -76.59
CA THR A 371 12.14 21.48 -77.75
C THR A 371 11.26 21.28 -78.93
N LEU A 372 10.07 20.73 -78.76
CA LEU A 372 9.05 20.55 -79.79
C LEU A 372 8.55 21.90 -80.29
N ASP A 373 8.28 22.84 -79.41
CA ASP A 373 7.86 24.21 -79.74
C ASP A 373 8.94 24.91 -80.61
N LYS A 374 10.19 24.83 -80.25
CA LYS A 374 11.30 25.37 -81.04
C LYS A 374 11.39 24.69 -82.42
N ALA A 375 11.19 23.34 -82.47
CA ALA A 375 11.22 22.60 -83.76
C ALA A 375 10.06 22.98 -84.68
N LEU A 376 8.87 23.26 -84.12
CA LEU A 376 7.70 23.68 -84.88
C LEU A 376 7.81 25.11 -85.35
N ASN A 377 8.48 25.98 -84.59
CA ASN A 377 8.64 27.40 -84.94
C ASN A 377 9.80 27.65 -85.93
N THR A 378 10.79 26.72 -86.03
CA THR A 378 11.69 26.70 -87.17
C THR A 378 10.94 26.18 -88.38
N LYS A 379 11.05 26.77 -89.54
CA LYS A 379 10.38 26.34 -90.84
C LYS A 379 10.90 24.91 -91.19
N MET A 380 10.53 23.92 -90.38
CA MET A 380 10.82 22.49 -90.65
C MET A 380 9.90 21.94 -91.70
N SER A 381 10.41 21.05 -92.55
CA SER A 381 9.59 20.23 -93.44
C SER A 381 8.66 19.33 -92.62
N ASP A 382 7.52 18.92 -93.20
CA ASP A 382 6.56 18.06 -92.52
C ASP A 382 7.19 16.74 -92.00
N THR A 383 8.21 16.23 -92.74
CA THR A 383 8.99 15.04 -92.35
C THR A 383 9.82 15.27 -91.07
N GLU A 384 10.43 16.46 -90.99
CA GLU A 384 11.22 16.82 -89.78
C GLU A 384 10.33 17.08 -88.58
N LYS A 385 9.13 17.65 -88.76
CA LYS A 385 8.15 17.83 -87.68
C LYS A 385 7.64 16.48 -87.18
N GLN A 386 7.36 15.50 -88.05
CA GLN A 386 6.98 14.14 -87.63
C GLN A 386 8.09 13.41 -86.85
N ALA A 387 9.33 13.54 -87.32
CA ALA A 387 10.48 12.92 -86.60
C ALA A 387 10.65 13.51 -85.19
N ALA A 388 10.56 14.85 -85.04
CA ALA A 388 10.65 15.52 -83.77
C ALA A 388 9.50 15.14 -82.83
N SER A 389 8.26 15.07 -83.32
CA SER A 389 7.09 14.64 -82.60
C SER A 389 7.22 13.19 -82.07
N LYS A 390 7.72 12.29 -82.92
CA LYS A 390 7.96 10.90 -82.57
C LYS A 390 9.01 10.78 -81.50
N THR A 391 10.15 11.47 -81.52
CA THR A 391 11.22 11.45 -80.51
C THR A 391 10.69 12.00 -79.21
N ALA A 392 9.93 13.09 -79.20
CA ALA A 392 9.32 13.65 -78.00
C ALA A 392 8.37 12.64 -77.33
N SER A 393 7.50 11.98 -78.10
CA SER A 393 6.57 10.97 -77.62
C SER A 393 7.28 9.75 -77.00
N GLU A 394 8.35 9.28 -77.66
CA GLU A 394 9.16 8.16 -77.12
C GLU A 394 9.91 8.49 -75.86
N THR A 395 10.37 9.74 -75.69
CA THR A 395 11.02 10.23 -74.47
C THR A 395 10.03 10.29 -73.34
N VAL A 396 8.85 10.89 -73.56
CA VAL A 396 7.77 10.96 -72.57
C VAL A 396 7.31 9.54 -72.16
N ALA A 397 7.13 8.63 -73.11
CA ALA A 397 6.74 7.24 -72.83
C ALA A 397 7.79 6.49 -71.98
N LYS A 398 9.07 6.73 -72.18
CA LYS A 398 10.16 6.15 -71.38
C LYS A 398 10.17 6.69 -69.96
N GLU A 399 9.94 7.99 -69.77
CA GLU A 399 9.94 8.60 -68.44
C GLU A 399 8.73 8.17 -67.60
N PHE A 400 7.58 7.85 -68.21
CA PHE A 400 6.39 7.31 -67.51
C PHE A 400 6.40 5.78 -67.37
N ALA A 401 7.34 5.03 -67.92
CA ALA A 401 7.42 3.58 -67.86
C ALA A 401 8.37 3.08 -66.74
N ASN A 402 9.12 3.97 -66.06
CA ASN A 402 9.96 3.73 -64.91
C ASN A 402 9.30 4.23 -63.62
#